data_96c3c12977a66e70ff0a6482ec7ec12b
#
_entry.id   96c3c12977a66e70ff0a6482ec7ec12b
#
_cell.length_a   1.000
_cell.length_b   1.000
_cell.length_c   1.000
_cell.angle_alpha   90.00
_cell.angle_beta   90.00
_cell.angle_gamma   90.00
#
_symmetry.space_group_name_H-M   'P 1'
#
loop_
_entity.id
_entity.type
_entity.pdbx_description
1 polymer ?
#
loop_
_entity_poly.entity_id
_entity_poly.type
_entity_poly.pdbx_seq_one_letter_code
_entity_poly.pdbx_strand_id
1 'polypeptide(L)'
;MDAQARLKDIRCFLLDMDGTFYLGNRILDGSLAFLDRLAQTGRTALFVTNNSSRSAAFYQEKLARMGVPEAFRHVLTSGQAAARYALKTFPGKKAFVLGNESLCGELHAMGLPMDEEHPDYVLIGYDTTLDYAKMTRVCDLVRQGLPYIATHPDFNCPTETGFAPDIGAIIAFIEASTNRRPDVILGKPYAGIVEDVLAETGLRKDQLAMVGDRLYTDIATGVNFGMLSILVLTGEATRDDLKASPVQPDLIFGRLSDMNEPLD
;
A
#
# COMPACT_ATOMS: atom_id res chain seq x y z
N MET A 1 -15.91 -3.40 23.47
CA MET A 1 -16.57 -4.50 22.73
C MET A 1 -15.57 -5.64 22.61
N ASP A 2 -16.04 -6.87 22.74
CA ASP A 2 -15.20 -8.06 22.63
C ASP A 2 -14.62 -8.18 21.21
N ALA A 3 -13.33 -8.52 21.10
CA ALA A 3 -12.64 -8.69 19.83
C ALA A 3 -13.30 -9.76 18.96
N GLN A 4 -13.77 -10.86 19.56
CA GLN A 4 -14.49 -11.93 18.88
C GLN A 4 -15.76 -11.40 18.20
N ALA A 5 -16.56 -10.58 18.89
CA ALA A 5 -17.76 -9.99 18.31
C ALA A 5 -17.46 -9.08 17.10
N ARG A 6 -16.31 -8.37 17.14
CA ARG A 6 -15.88 -7.49 16.04
C ARG A 6 -15.35 -8.28 14.83
N LEU A 7 -14.70 -9.42 15.04
CA LEU A 7 -14.11 -10.27 14.01
C LEU A 7 -15.10 -11.24 13.35
N LYS A 8 -16.29 -11.43 13.95
CA LYS A 8 -17.27 -12.44 13.52
C LYS A 8 -17.66 -12.33 12.04
N ASP A 9 -17.91 -11.13 11.57
CA ASP A 9 -18.41 -10.88 10.22
C ASP A 9 -17.29 -10.61 9.19
N ILE A 10 -16.03 -10.56 9.62
CA ILE A 10 -14.89 -10.34 8.74
C ILE A 10 -14.64 -11.60 7.90
N ARG A 11 -14.53 -11.40 6.59
CA ARG A 11 -14.30 -12.45 5.59
C ARG A 11 -12.91 -12.36 4.95
N CYS A 12 -12.36 -11.14 4.82
CA CYS A 12 -11.05 -10.93 4.23
C CYS A 12 -10.24 -9.93 5.08
N PHE A 13 -8.99 -10.30 5.35
CA PHE A 13 -8.01 -9.49 6.05
C PHE A 13 -7.06 -8.86 5.03
N LEU A 14 -7.05 -7.53 4.96
CA LEU A 14 -6.12 -6.76 4.17
C LEU A 14 -4.86 -6.56 5.01
N LEU A 15 -3.80 -7.27 4.66
CA LEU A 15 -2.57 -7.27 5.44
C LEU A 15 -1.55 -6.32 4.83
N ASP A 16 -1.07 -5.36 5.60
CA ASP A 16 0.21 -4.73 5.27
C ASP A 16 1.35 -5.75 5.35
N MET A 17 2.52 -5.40 4.83
CA MET A 17 3.62 -6.35 4.65
C MET A 17 4.77 -6.10 5.62
N ASP A 18 5.56 -5.06 5.39
CA ASP A 18 6.74 -4.77 6.22
C ASP A 18 6.32 -4.21 7.58
N GLY A 19 6.75 -4.86 8.68
CA GLY A 19 6.35 -4.51 10.04
C GLY A 19 5.08 -5.21 10.51
N THR A 20 4.28 -5.76 9.60
CA THR A 20 3.01 -6.45 9.91
C THR A 20 3.12 -7.96 9.75
N PHE A 21 3.54 -8.44 8.57
CA PHE A 21 3.64 -9.86 8.25
C PHE A 21 5.08 -10.37 8.26
N TYR A 22 6.00 -9.57 7.78
CA TYR A 22 7.44 -9.82 7.79
C TYR A 22 8.22 -8.52 8.07
N LEU A 23 9.51 -8.64 8.34
CA LEU A 23 10.45 -7.50 8.37
C LEU A 23 11.68 -7.85 7.52
N GLY A 24 11.90 -7.09 6.45
CA GLY A 24 12.92 -7.40 5.46
C GLY A 24 12.68 -8.77 4.82
N ASN A 25 13.57 -9.74 5.07
CA ASN A 25 13.44 -11.11 4.56
C ASN A 25 13.01 -12.14 5.63
N ARG A 26 12.63 -11.70 6.82
CA ARG A 26 12.24 -12.57 7.93
C ARG A 26 10.75 -12.44 8.24
N ILE A 27 10.03 -13.56 8.19
CA ILE A 27 8.63 -13.62 8.64
C ILE A 27 8.58 -13.33 10.15
N LEU A 28 7.61 -12.54 10.58
CA LEU A 28 7.33 -12.27 11.97
C LEU A 28 6.67 -13.49 12.65
N ASP A 29 6.96 -13.68 13.92
CA ASP A 29 6.47 -14.81 14.69
C ASP A 29 4.92 -14.86 14.70
N GLY A 30 4.37 -16.00 14.33
CA GLY A 30 2.94 -16.24 14.28
C GLY A 30 2.24 -15.84 12.99
N SER A 31 2.91 -15.19 12.02
CA SER A 31 2.29 -14.76 10.77
C SER A 31 1.76 -15.92 9.93
N LEU A 32 2.51 -17.01 9.77
CA LEU A 32 2.05 -18.21 9.06
C LEU A 32 0.91 -18.91 9.82
N ALA A 33 1.01 -19.02 11.16
CA ALA A 33 -0.05 -19.60 11.98
C ALA A 33 -1.36 -18.81 11.90
N PHE A 34 -1.29 -17.50 11.68
CA PHE A 34 -2.47 -16.67 11.41
C PHE A 34 -3.12 -17.04 10.07
N LEU A 35 -2.35 -17.21 8.99
CA LEU A 35 -2.90 -17.64 7.70
C LEU A 35 -3.53 -19.05 7.79
N ASP A 36 -2.89 -19.97 8.52
CA ASP A 36 -3.45 -21.30 8.76
C ASP A 36 -4.79 -21.21 9.50
N ARG A 37 -4.91 -20.29 10.46
CA ARG A 37 -6.17 -20.04 11.17
C ARG A 37 -7.24 -19.45 10.26
N LEU A 38 -6.90 -18.52 9.38
CA LEU A 38 -7.83 -17.99 8.37
C LEU A 38 -8.38 -19.12 7.48
N ALA A 39 -7.49 -19.98 6.99
CA ALA A 39 -7.89 -21.14 6.16
C ALA A 39 -8.86 -22.06 6.91
N GLN A 40 -8.58 -22.40 8.18
CA GLN A 40 -9.42 -23.26 9.00
C GLN A 40 -10.82 -22.66 9.26
N THR A 41 -10.93 -21.34 9.31
CA THR A 41 -12.19 -20.62 9.57
C THR A 41 -12.89 -20.15 8.30
N GLY A 42 -12.40 -20.55 7.11
CA GLY A 42 -12.98 -20.19 5.80
C GLY A 42 -12.85 -18.69 5.47
N ARG A 43 -11.87 -18.02 6.06
CA ARG A 43 -11.53 -16.62 5.79
C ARG A 43 -10.32 -16.52 4.88
N THR A 44 -10.13 -15.36 4.24
CA THR A 44 -8.99 -15.12 3.36
C THR A 44 -8.18 -13.91 3.78
N ALA A 45 -7.02 -13.74 3.17
CA ALA A 45 -6.19 -12.54 3.28
C ALA A 45 -5.74 -12.07 1.90
N LEU A 46 -5.53 -10.76 1.80
CA LEU A 46 -5.00 -10.05 0.66
C LEU A 46 -3.88 -9.13 1.15
N PHE A 47 -2.71 -9.21 0.57
CA PHE A 47 -1.62 -8.28 0.92
C PHE A 47 -1.80 -6.95 0.18
N VAL A 48 -1.63 -5.84 0.92
CA VAL A 48 -1.83 -4.48 0.39
C VAL A 48 -0.64 -3.62 0.77
N THR A 49 0.15 -3.21 -0.22
CA THR A 49 1.37 -2.42 0.01
C THR A 49 1.36 -1.08 -0.70
N ASN A 50 1.87 -0.05 -0.02
CA ASN A 50 2.15 1.24 -0.63
C ASN A 50 3.43 1.22 -1.48
N ASN A 51 4.35 0.31 -1.20
CA ASN A 51 5.63 0.28 -1.90
C ASN A 51 5.46 -0.05 -3.39
N SER A 52 5.64 0.95 -4.24
CA SER A 52 5.56 0.85 -5.70
C SER A 52 6.92 0.61 -6.38
N SER A 53 8.01 0.48 -5.62
CA SER A 53 9.34 0.20 -6.21
C SER A 53 9.52 -1.25 -6.67
N ARG A 54 8.54 -2.12 -6.39
CA ARG A 54 8.52 -3.52 -6.78
C ARG A 54 7.14 -3.90 -7.30
N SER A 55 7.10 -4.82 -8.25
CA SER A 55 5.84 -5.33 -8.82
C SER A 55 5.12 -6.30 -7.86
N ALA A 56 3.81 -6.49 -8.07
CA ALA A 56 3.05 -7.52 -7.35
C ALA A 56 3.65 -8.92 -7.56
N ALA A 57 4.12 -9.24 -8.77
CA ALA A 57 4.78 -10.52 -9.07
C ALA A 57 6.04 -10.73 -8.20
N PHE A 58 6.87 -9.71 -8.02
CA PHE A 58 8.02 -9.78 -7.12
C PHE A 58 7.61 -10.12 -5.68
N TYR A 59 6.55 -9.49 -5.18
CA TYR A 59 6.06 -9.76 -3.83
C TYR A 59 5.45 -11.16 -3.70
N GLN A 60 4.72 -11.65 -4.71
CA GLN A 60 4.19 -13.00 -4.74
C GLN A 60 5.30 -14.05 -4.67
N GLU A 61 6.40 -13.86 -5.42
CA GLU A 61 7.58 -14.71 -5.34
C GLU A 61 8.27 -14.61 -3.98
N LYS A 62 8.40 -13.41 -3.42
CA LYS A 62 8.95 -13.21 -2.07
C LYS A 62 8.14 -13.98 -1.02
N LEU A 63 6.82 -13.85 -1.04
CA LEU A 63 5.90 -14.57 -0.15
C LEU A 63 6.00 -16.10 -0.35
N ALA A 64 6.16 -16.57 -1.60
CA ALA A 64 6.37 -17.98 -1.89
C ALA A 64 7.67 -18.52 -1.25
N ARG A 65 8.77 -17.79 -1.39
CA ARG A 65 10.06 -18.15 -0.74
C ARG A 65 9.98 -18.17 0.78
N MET A 66 9.10 -17.33 1.33
CA MET A 66 8.83 -17.30 2.78
C MET A 66 7.87 -18.41 3.26
N GLY A 67 7.37 -19.28 2.37
CA GLY A 67 6.49 -20.39 2.73
C GLY A 67 5.01 -20.02 2.85
N VAL A 68 4.59 -18.85 2.39
CA VAL A 68 3.17 -18.47 2.34
C VAL A 68 2.43 -19.39 1.37
N PRO A 69 1.28 -20.01 1.75
CA PRO A 69 0.48 -20.82 0.85
C PRO A 69 -0.01 -20.05 -0.38
N GLU A 70 -0.11 -20.68 -1.54
CA GLU A 70 -0.50 -20.04 -2.81
C GLU A 70 -1.79 -19.25 -2.71
N ALA A 71 -2.79 -19.81 -2.02
CA ALA A 71 -4.10 -19.18 -1.82
C ALA A 71 -4.04 -17.81 -1.11
N PHE A 72 -2.95 -17.49 -0.44
CA PHE A 72 -2.74 -16.23 0.28
C PHE A 72 -1.66 -15.33 -0.35
N ARG A 73 -1.16 -15.63 -1.57
CA ARG A 73 -0.10 -14.81 -2.20
C ARG A 73 -0.63 -13.66 -3.04
N HIS A 74 -1.91 -13.37 -2.96
CA HIS A 74 -2.46 -12.23 -3.71
C HIS A 74 -1.96 -10.91 -3.12
N VAL A 75 -1.42 -10.04 -3.98
CA VAL A 75 -0.82 -8.75 -3.58
C VAL A 75 -1.37 -7.65 -4.46
N LEU A 76 -1.84 -6.58 -3.81
CA LEU A 76 -2.17 -5.30 -4.44
C LEU A 76 -1.11 -4.26 -4.09
N THR A 77 -0.55 -3.61 -5.11
CA THR A 77 0.41 -2.52 -4.96
C THR A 77 -0.24 -1.16 -5.24
N SER A 78 0.31 -0.11 -4.64
CA SER A 78 -0.10 1.25 -4.99
C SER A 78 0.22 1.61 -6.45
N GLY A 79 1.22 0.95 -7.05
CA GLY A 79 1.52 1.06 -8.49
C GLY A 79 0.36 0.56 -9.36
N GLN A 80 -0.20 -0.62 -9.03
CA GLN A 80 -1.37 -1.15 -9.71
C GLN A 80 -2.61 -0.27 -9.54
N ALA A 81 -2.85 0.23 -8.33
CA ALA A 81 -3.95 1.16 -8.08
C ALA A 81 -3.81 2.43 -8.94
N ALA A 82 -2.59 2.98 -9.04
CA ALA A 82 -2.32 4.13 -9.90
C ALA A 82 -2.52 3.82 -11.38
N ALA A 83 -2.13 2.63 -11.86
CA ALA A 83 -2.35 2.21 -13.23
C ALA A 83 -3.86 2.12 -13.57
N ARG A 84 -4.64 1.42 -12.73
CA ARG A 84 -6.10 1.28 -12.93
C ARG A 84 -6.81 2.63 -12.93
N TYR A 85 -6.44 3.50 -11.98
CA TYR A 85 -6.96 4.87 -11.95
C TYR A 85 -6.61 5.64 -13.24
N ALA A 86 -5.36 5.59 -13.68
CA ALA A 86 -4.90 6.31 -14.86
C ALA A 86 -5.59 5.80 -16.14
N LEU A 87 -5.69 4.49 -16.34
CA LEU A 87 -6.38 3.88 -17.48
C LEU A 87 -7.87 4.27 -17.55
N LYS A 88 -8.52 4.38 -16.40
CA LYS A 88 -9.92 4.80 -16.28
C LYS A 88 -10.11 6.31 -16.51
N THR A 89 -9.21 7.12 -15.94
CA THR A 89 -9.35 8.59 -15.89
C THR A 89 -8.79 9.27 -17.14
N PHE A 90 -7.73 8.70 -17.72
CA PHE A 90 -6.99 9.24 -18.86
C PHE A 90 -6.96 8.24 -20.03
N PRO A 91 -8.11 7.78 -20.56
CA PRO A 91 -8.15 6.72 -21.58
C PRO A 91 -7.39 7.16 -22.84
N GLY A 92 -6.43 6.32 -23.28
CA GLY A 92 -5.58 6.56 -24.44
C GLY A 92 -4.50 7.62 -24.29
N LYS A 93 -4.39 8.25 -23.12
CA LYS A 93 -3.38 9.25 -22.80
C LYS A 93 -2.08 8.59 -22.34
N LYS A 94 -0.95 9.25 -22.58
CA LYS A 94 0.38 8.77 -22.28
C LYS A 94 0.94 9.39 -21.00
N ALA A 95 1.52 8.57 -20.14
CA ALA A 95 2.14 9.01 -18.89
C ALA A 95 3.64 9.31 -19.07
N PHE A 96 4.12 10.39 -18.44
CA PHE A 96 5.49 10.40 -17.94
C PHE A 96 5.50 9.66 -16.61
N VAL A 97 6.33 8.61 -16.47
CA VAL A 97 6.43 7.85 -15.23
C VAL A 97 7.76 8.16 -14.55
N LEU A 98 7.70 8.81 -13.38
CA LEU A 98 8.84 8.86 -12.46
C LEU A 98 8.82 7.57 -11.63
N GLY A 99 9.65 6.61 -12.01
CA GLY A 99 9.71 5.29 -11.39
C GLY A 99 10.94 4.52 -11.82
N ASN A 100 11.25 3.46 -11.09
CA ASN A 100 12.30 2.52 -11.47
C ASN A 100 11.79 1.50 -12.52
N GLU A 101 12.68 0.69 -13.05
CA GLU A 101 12.37 -0.31 -14.09
C GLU A 101 11.26 -1.28 -13.67
N SER A 102 11.22 -1.69 -12.40
CA SER A 102 10.21 -2.62 -11.88
C SER A 102 8.80 -2.03 -11.94
N LEU A 103 8.64 -0.77 -11.52
CA LEU A 103 7.36 -0.06 -11.61
C LEU A 103 6.96 0.15 -13.08
N CYS A 104 7.87 0.70 -13.89
CA CYS A 104 7.60 0.92 -15.32
C CYS A 104 7.19 -0.37 -16.04
N GLY A 105 7.85 -1.48 -15.74
CA GLY A 105 7.51 -2.81 -16.28
C GLY A 105 6.13 -3.29 -15.87
N GLU A 106 5.73 -3.11 -14.60
CA GLU A 106 4.39 -3.47 -14.12
C GLU A 106 3.32 -2.61 -14.80
N LEU A 107 3.51 -1.29 -14.87
CA LEU A 107 2.57 -0.38 -15.53
C LEU A 107 2.41 -0.70 -17.03
N HIS A 108 3.53 -1.02 -17.70
CA HIS A 108 3.51 -1.43 -19.11
C HIS A 108 2.74 -2.76 -19.30
N ALA A 109 2.99 -3.74 -18.45
CA ALA A 109 2.28 -5.03 -18.49
C ALA A 109 0.75 -4.88 -18.25
N MET A 110 0.34 -3.85 -17.51
CA MET A 110 -1.06 -3.47 -17.33
C MET A 110 -1.66 -2.68 -18.51
N GLY A 111 -0.85 -2.39 -19.53
CA GLY A 111 -1.29 -1.67 -20.73
C GLY A 111 -1.30 -0.15 -20.59
N LEU A 112 -0.59 0.42 -19.61
CA LEU A 112 -0.48 1.88 -19.45
C LEU A 112 0.43 2.45 -20.56
N PRO A 113 -0.08 3.36 -21.44
CA PRO A 113 0.77 4.02 -22.43
C PRO A 113 1.71 5.01 -21.75
N MET A 114 2.99 4.98 -22.12
CA MET A 114 4.03 5.86 -21.57
C MET A 114 4.75 6.61 -22.70
N ASP A 115 5.14 7.85 -22.41
CA ASP A 115 5.94 8.68 -23.34
C ASP A 115 6.79 9.66 -22.51
N GLU A 116 8.09 9.63 -22.69
CA GLU A 116 9.03 10.51 -21.97
C GLU A 116 9.10 11.92 -22.56
N GLU A 117 8.90 12.04 -23.88
CA GLU A 117 9.05 13.31 -24.59
C GLU A 117 7.76 14.13 -24.59
N HIS A 118 6.63 13.48 -24.91
CA HIS A 118 5.33 14.13 -25.08
C HIS A 118 4.22 13.49 -24.25
N PRO A 119 4.35 13.49 -22.91
CA PRO A 119 3.32 12.94 -22.03
C PRO A 119 2.11 13.87 -21.91
N ASP A 120 0.96 13.26 -21.66
CA ASP A 120 -0.28 13.98 -21.36
C ASP A 120 -0.47 14.24 -19.85
N TYR A 121 0.17 13.44 -18.99
CA TYR A 121 0.12 13.54 -17.52
C TYR A 121 1.36 12.94 -16.88
N VAL A 122 1.56 13.24 -15.60
CA VAL A 122 2.67 12.74 -14.78
C VAL A 122 2.14 11.72 -13.77
N LEU A 123 2.79 10.54 -13.71
CA LEU A 123 2.60 9.53 -12.66
C LEU A 123 3.92 9.36 -11.92
N ILE A 124 3.92 9.60 -10.60
CA ILE A 124 5.10 9.37 -9.79
C ILE A 124 4.93 8.18 -8.87
N GLY A 125 5.97 7.34 -8.79
CA GLY A 125 6.09 6.23 -7.86
C GLY A 125 7.41 6.28 -7.10
N TYR A 126 7.64 5.26 -6.27
CA TYR A 126 8.88 5.13 -5.52
C TYR A 126 10.03 4.73 -6.47
N ASP A 127 10.80 5.71 -6.89
CA ASP A 127 11.95 5.51 -7.79
C ASP A 127 13.25 5.38 -6.99
N THR A 128 13.72 4.15 -6.83
CA THR A 128 15.00 3.83 -6.18
C THR A 128 16.22 4.12 -7.06
N THR A 129 16.01 4.61 -8.29
CA THR A 129 17.04 5.00 -9.27
C THR A 129 16.97 6.48 -9.62
N LEU A 130 16.34 7.28 -8.73
CA LEU A 130 16.15 8.70 -8.92
C LEU A 130 17.48 9.43 -9.11
N ASP A 131 17.51 10.30 -10.13
CA ASP A 131 18.65 11.18 -10.42
C ASP A 131 18.18 12.62 -10.67
N TYR A 132 19.16 13.54 -10.84
CA TYR A 132 18.87 14.95 -11.04
C TYR A 132 18.16 15.25 -12.37
N ALA A 133 18.43 14.47 -13.43
CA ALA A 133 17.77 14.64 -14.73
C ALA A 133 16.29 14.29 -14.64
N LYS A 134 15.95 13.16 -14.02
CA LYS A 134 14.56 12.76 -13.73
C LYS A 134 13.82 13.81 -12.89
N MET A 135 14.47 14.33 -11.83
CA MET A 135 13.91 15.36 -10.96
C MET A 135 13.65 16.67 -11.72
N THR A 136 14.58 17.09 -12.58
CA THR A 136 14.40 18.28 -13.43
C THR A 136 13.21 18.07 -14.37
N ARG A 137 13.19 16.93 -15.08
CA ARG A 137 12.14 16.64 -16.05
C ARG A 137 10.74 16.63 -15.43
N VAL A 138 10.56 15.94 -14.29
CA VAL A 138 9.26 15.91 -13.62
C VAL A 138 8.80 17.30 -13.17
N CYS A 139 9.71 18.12 -12.62
CA CYS A 139 9.40 19.48 -12.22
C CYS A 139 8.96 20.35 -13.42
N ASP A 140 9.60 20.21 -14.57
CA ASP A 140 9.24 20.96 -15.78
C ASP A 140 7.85 20.57 -16.29
N LEU A 141 7.53 19.28 -16.32
CA LEU A 141 6.20 18.80 -16.73
C LEU A 141 5.10 19.29 -15.76
N VAL A 142 5.38 19.24 -14.44
CA VAL A 142 4.45 19.73 -13.42
C VAL A 142 4.23 21.25 -13.56
N ARG A 143 5.29 22.05 -13.83
CA ARG A 143 5.18 23.51 -14.09
C ARG A 143 4.36 23.83 -15.35
N GLN A 144 4.41 22.96 -16.37
CA GLN A 144 3.59 23.08 -17.58
C GLN A 144 2.09 22.86 -17.31
N GLY A 145 1.73 22.44 -16.11
CA GLY A 145 0.34 22.27 -15.70
C GLY A 145 -0.24 20.89 -16.05
N LEU A 146 0.58 19.90 -16.42
CA LEU A 146 0.08 18.55 -16.66
C LEU A 146 -0.62 18.01 -15.40
N PRO A 147 -1.68 17.19 -15.55
CA PRO A 147 -2.23 16.40 -14.45
C PRO A 147 -1.12 15.61 -13.77
N TYR A 148 -1.13 15.56 -12.44
CA TYR A 148 -0.05 15.01 -11.64
C TYR A 148 -0.61 14.06 -10.57
N ILE A 149 -0.33 12.76 -10.69
CA ILE A 149 -0.81 11.73 -9.76
C ILE A 149 0.37 11.00 -9.11
N ALA A 150 0.16 10.50 -7.89
CA ALA A 150 1.16 9.78 -7.12
C ALA A 150 0.65 8.43 -6.62
N THR A 151 1.53 7.44 -6.53
CA THR A 151 1.17 6.09 -6.08
C THR A 151 0.79 6.05 -4.60
N HIS A 152 1.49 6.79 -3.72
CA HIS A 152 1.23 6.82 -2.27
C HIS A 152 1.90 8.04 -1.60
N PRO A 153 1.65 8.31 -0.30
CA PRO A 153 2.15 9.51 0.36
C PRO A 153 3.37 9.31 1.26
N ASP A 154 3.89 8.07 1.44
CA ASP A 154 4.84 7.74 2.51
C ASP A 154 6.16 8.52 2.35
N PHE A 155 6.62 9.15 3.44
CA PHE A 155 7.85 9.94 3.44
C PHE A 155 9.11 9.08 3.51
N ASN A 156 9.01 7.93 4.17
CA ASN A 156 10.15 7.06 4.43
C ASN A 156 9.77 5.60 4.21
N CYS A 157 10.69 4.85 3.61
CA CYS A 157 10.65 3.40 3.53
C CYS A 157 11.61 2.82 4.58
N PRO A 158 11.17 1.95 5.50
CA PRO A 158 12.05 1.27 6.43
C PRO A 158 13.08 0.40 5.69
N THR A 159 14.33 0.40 6.20
CA THR A 159 15.41 -0.44 5.71
C THR A 159 16.06 -1.18 6.89
N GLU A 160 16.93 -2.14 6.62
CA GLU A 160 17.66 -2.87 7.67
C GLU A 160 18.54 -1.96 8.56
N THR A 161 18.96 -0.80 8.04
CA THR A 161 19.89 0.12 8.72
C THR A 161 19.27 1.47 9.07
N GLY A 162 17.96 1.65 8.85
CA GLY A 162 17.26 2.93 9.12
C GLY A 162 16.13 3.20 8.15
N PHE A 163 16.12 4.37 7.52
CA PHE A 163 15.07 4.80 6.60
C PHE A 163 15.66 5.33 5.29
N ALA A 164 15.05 4.94 4.17
CA ALA A 164 15.30 5.57 2.87
C ALA A 164 14.18 6.59 2.58
N PRO A 165 14.51 7.76 1.95
CA PRO A 165 13.48 8.67 1.46
C PRO A 165 12.56 7.96 0.47
N ASP A 166 11.24 8.12 0.66
CA ASP A 166 10.21 7.54 -0.21
C ASP A 166 9.50 8.65 -1.00
N ILE A 167 8.43 8.31 -1.70
CA ILE A 167 7.72 9.18 -2.63
C ILE A 167 7.20 10.47 -1.97
N GLY A 168 6.82 10.45 -0.69
CA GLY A 168 6.43 11.65 0.05
C GLY A 168 7.55 12.71 0.11
N ALA A 169 8.80 12.28 0.25
CA ALA A 169 9.96 13.17 0.17
C ALA A 169 10.16 13.72 -1.26
N ILE A 170 9.91 12.89 -2.28
CA ILE A 170 9.95 13.32 -3.69
C ILE A 170 8.83 14.33 -3.98
N ILE A 171 7.61 14.08 -3.49
CA ILE A 171 6.48 15.02 -3.57
C ILE A 171 6.86 16.38 -2.94
N ALA A 172 7.46 16.37 -1.75
CA ALA A 172 7.89 17.58 -1.06
C ALA A 172 8.96 18.35 -1.86
N PHE A 173 9.90 17.66 -2.51
CA PHE A 173 10.88 18.29 -3.40
C PHE A 173 10.18 18.93 -4.61
N ILE A 174 9.25 18.23 -5.27
CA ILE A 174 8.51 18.75 -6.43
C ILE A 174 7.68 19.97 -6.00
N GLU A 175 6.98 19.88 -4.86
CA GLU A 175 6.20 20.99 -4.30
C GLU A 175 7.07 22.23 -4.04
N ALA A 176 8.21 22.06 -3.38
CA ALA A 176 9.14 23.16 -3.11
C ALA A 176 9.65 23.84 -4.39
N SER A 177 9.82 23.05 -5.49
CA SER A 177 10.31 23.57 -6.77
C SER A 177 9.21 24.16 -7.66
N THR A 178 7.97 23.67 -7.58
CA THR A 178 6.91 23.96 -8.54
C THR A 178 5.68 24.64 -7.94
N ASN A 179 5.58 24.67 -6.61
CA ASN A 179 4.41 25.07 -5.83
C ASN A 179 3.14 24.25 -6.17
N ARG A 180 3.31 22.98 -6.57
CA ARG A 180 2.22 22.06 -6.86
C ARG A 180 2.38 20.74 -6.12
N ARG A 181 1.25 20.21 -5.66
CA ARG A 181 1.10 18.86 -5.10
C ARG A 181 0.44 17.94 -6.11
N PRO A 182 0.50 16.60 -5.90
CA PRO A 182 -0.30 15.67 -6.69
C PRO A 182 -1.78 16.03 -6.65
N ASP A 183 -2.44 15.99 -7.81
CA ASP A 183 -3.88 16.17 -7.90
C ASP A 183 -4.62 15.01 -7.26
N VAL A 184 -4.01 13.78 -7.30
CA VAL A 184 -4.53 12.56 -6.67
C VAL A 184 -3.39 11.69 -6.16
N ILE A 185 -3.61 11.06 -5.00
CA ILE A 185 -2.76 10.03 -4.43
C ILE A 185 -3.60 8.75 -4.27
N LEU A 186 -3.09 7.58 -4.67
CA LEU A 186 -3.89 6.35 -4.86
C LEU A 186 -3.74 5.29 -3.77
N GLY A 187 -2.57 5.17 -3.14
CA GLY A 187 -2.27 4.20 -2.10
C GLY A 187 -2.94 4.50 -0.76
N LYS A 188 -2.69 3.68 0.25
CA LYS A 188 -3.14 3.93 1.63
C LYS A 188 -2.67 5.32 2.12
N PRO A 189 -3.48 6.12 2.79
CA PRO A 189 -4.85 5.87 3.24
C PRO A 189 -5.95 6.41 2.30
N TYR A 190 -5.71 6.47 0.99
CA TYR A 190 -6.62 7.03 0.00
C TYR A 190 -7.50 5.97 -0.69
N ALA A 191 -8.52 6.44 -1.42
CA ALA A 191 -9.58 5.60 -1.96
C ALA A 191 -9.11 4.59 -3.03
N GLY A 192 -8.11 4.94 -3.84
CA GLY A 192 -7.74 4.14 -5.01
C GLY A 192 -7.49 2.68 -4.72
N ILE A 193 -6.66 2.37 -3.71
CA ILE A 193 -6.36 0.98 -3.35
C ILE A 193 -7.55 0.25 -2.72
N VAL A 194 -8.44 0.99 -2.04
CA VAL A 194 -9.66 0.42 -1.45
C VAL A 194 -10.67 0.05 -2.53
N GLU A 195 -10.81 0.88 -3.57
CA GLU A 195 -11.67 0.59 -4.74
C GLU A 195 -11.22 -0.71 -5.43
N ASP A 196 -9.91 -0.91 -5.59
CA ASP A 196 -9.35 -2.13 -6.15
C ASP A 196 -9.67 -3.35 -5.27
N VAL A 197 -9.49 -3.26 -3.95
CA VAL A 197 -9.84 -4.33 -3.01
C VAL A 197 -11.32 -4.71 -3.13
N LEU A 198 -12.21 -3.73 -3.15
CA LEU A 198 -13.66 -3.97 -3.26
C LEU A 198 -14.02 -4.62 -4.60
N ALA A 199 -13.39 -4.19 -5.69
CA ALA A 199 -13.61 -4.74 -7.02
C ALA A 199 -13.13 -6.21 -7.13
N GLU A 200 -11.98 -6.53 -6.52
CA GLU A 200 -11.40 -7.87 -6.57
C GLU A 200 -12.10 -8.87 -5.64
N THR A 201 -12.45 -8.43 -4.44
CA THR A 201 -13.08 -9.33 -3.45
C THR A 201 -14.58 -9.48 -3.62
N GLY A 202 -15.25 -8.48 -4.18
CA GLY A 202 -16.72 -8.41 -4.22
C GLY A 202 -17.37 -8.28 -2.83
N LEU A 203 -16.57 -8.08 -1.78
CA LEU A 203 -17.03 -7.98 -0.39
C LEU A 203 -17.49 -6.56 -0.05
N ARG A 204 -18.35 -6.45 0.97
CA ARG A 204 -18.69 -5.16 1.55
C ARG A 204 -17.59 -4.71 2.52
N LYS A 205 -17.50 -3.42 2.77
CA LYS A 205 -16.51 -2.82 3.68
C LYS A 205 -16.58 -3.38 5.10
N ASP A 206 -17.77 -3.67 5.60
CA ASP A 206 -18.02 -4.27 6.92
C ASP A 206 -17.58 -5.74 7.03
N GLN A 207 -17.22 -6.38 5.92
CA GLN A 207 -16.65 -7.72 5.83
C GLN A 207 -15.12 -7.71 5.69
N LEU A 208 -14.50 -6.53 5.65
CA LEU A 208 -13.07 -6.32 5.49
C LEU A 208 -12.44 -5.82 6.78
N ALA A 209 -11.23 -6.30 7.08
CA ALA A 209 -10.39 -5.74 8.12
C ALA A 209 -9.07 -5.27 7.52
N MET A 210 -8.69 -4.01 7.75
CA MET A 210 -7.34 -3.53 7.44
C MET A 210 -6.44 -3.76 8.64
N VAL A 211 -5.37 -4.52 8.45
CA VAL A 211 -4.39 -4.88 9.48
C VAL A 211 -3.04 -4.30 9.10
N GLY A 212 -2.45 -3.54 9.98
CA GLY A 212 -1.16 -2.93 9.74
C GLY A 212 -0.49 -2.42 11.01
N ASP A 213 0.71 -1.92 10.86
CA ASP A 213 1.53 -1.40 11.96
C ASP A 213 1.64 0.13 11.96
N ARG A 214 1.03 0.84 10.98
CA ARG A 214 1.11 2.29 10.84
C ARG A 214 -0.24 2.97 11.04
N LEU A 215 -0.28 3.95 11.93
CA LEU A 215 -1.51 4.69 12.24
C LEU A 215 -1.99 5.55 11.07
N TYR A 216 -1.07 6.24 10.39
CA TYR A 216 -1.39 7.24 9.36
C TYR A 216 -1.66 6.65 7.97
N THR A 217 -1.37 5.38 7.73
CA THR A 217 -1.68 4.67 6.49
C THR A 217 -2.70 3.55 6.71
N ASP A 218 -2.30 2.47 7.39
CA ASP A 218 -3.11 1.27 7.53
C ASP A 218 -4.37 1.51 8.35
N ILE A 219 -4.17 2.02 9.57
CA ILE A 219 -5.29 2.28 10.48
C ILE A 219 -6.19 3.37 9.91
N ALA A 220 -5.59 4.44 9.37
CA ALA A 220 -6.34 5.49 8.69
C ALA A 220 -7.16 4.94 7.51
N THR A 221 -6.65 3.95 6.75
CA THR A 221 -7.42 3.31 5.68
C THR A 221 -8.68 2.61 6.25
N GLY A 222 -8.53 1.79 7.30
CA GLY A 222 -9.67 1.14 7.93
C GLY A 222 -10.71 2.14 8.42
N VAL A 223 -10.27 3.14 9.17
CA VAL A 223 -11.15 4.19 9.75
C VAL A 223 -11.82 5.02 8.65
N ASN A 224 -11.07 5.53 7.67
CA ASN A 224 -11.60 6.42 6.63
C ASN A 224 -12.66 5.75 5.75
N PHE A 225 -12.56 4.44 5.55
CA PHE A 225 -13.44 3.71 4.63
C PHE A 225 -14.47 2.81 5.33
N GLY A 226 -14.51 2.82 6.66
CA GLY A 226 -15.50 2.06 7.44
C GLY A 226 -15.27 0.55 7.41
N MET A 227 -14.00 0.14 7.28
CA MET A 227 -13.52 -1.23 7.50
C MET A 227 -13.08 -1.40 8.96
N LEU A 228 -13.03 -2.63 9.46
CA LEU A 228 -12.43 -2.88 10.76
C LEU A 228 -10.93 -2.55 10.72
N SER A 229 -10.48 -1.63 11.58
CA SER A 229 -9.08 -1.24 11.66
C SER A 229 -8.37 -1.96 12.80
N ILE A 230 -7.29 -2.69 12.49
CA ILE A 230 -6.55 -3.53 13.43
C ILE A 230 -5.08 -3.14 13.43
N LEU A 231 -4.60 -2.64 14.57
CA LEU A 231 -3.18 -2.35 14.77
C LEU A 231 -2.46 -3.58 15.32
N VAL A 232 -1.32 -3.93 14.72
CA VAL A 232 -0.33 -4.86 15.30
C VAL A 232 0.91 -4.08 15.74
N LEU A 233 1.45 -4.44 16.91
CA LEU A 233 2.59 -3.76 17.54
C LEU A 233 3.92 -4.42 17.19
N THR A 234 4.03 -4.93 15.97
CA THR A 234 5.24 -5.61 15.47
C THR A 234 6.14 -4.73 14.61
N GLY A 235 5.67 -3.52 14.27
CA GLY A 235 6.37 -2.60 13.37
C GLY A 235 6.54 -1.19 13.93
N GLU A 236 6.05 -0.16 13.20
CA GLU A 236 6.36 1.24 13.46
C GLU A 236 5.65 1.81 14.70
N ALA A 237 4.33 1.59 14.81
CA ALA A 237 3.55 2.24 15.85
C ALA A 237 3.75 1.61 17.23
N THR A 238 3.89 2.47 18.24
CA THR A 238 3.97 2.10 19.65
C THR A 238 2.69 2.46 20.40
N ARG A 239 2.55 1.98 21.64
CA ARG A 239 1.43 2.37 22.52
C ARG A 239 1.46 3.87 22.89
N ASP A 240 2.62 4.51 22.83
CA ASP A 240 2.73 5.94 23.12
C ASP A 240 2.27 6.78 21.93
N ASP A 241 2.53 6.33 20.70
CA ASP A 241 2.03 7.00 19.48
C ASP A 241 0.51 7.03 19.43
N LEU A 242 -0.16 5.98 19.94
CA LEU A 242 -1.62 5.92 20.04
C LEU A 242 -2.20 7.07 20.90
N LYS A 243 -1.48 7.51 21.95
CA LYS A 243 -1.96 8.59 22.82
C LYS A 243 -1.98 9.94 22.13
N ALA A 244 -1.07 10.15 21.17
CA ALA A 244 -0.92 11.39 20.42
C ALA A 244 -1.64 11.40 19.07
N SER A 245 -1.99 10.22 18.56
CA SER A 245 -2.60 10.08 17.23
C SER A 245 -4.08 10.47 17.22
N PRO A 246 -4.53 11.27 16.25
CA PRO A 246 -5.95 11.49 16.01
C PRO A 246 -6.66 10.25 15.41
N VAL A 247 -5.89 9.31 14.86
CA VAL A 247 -6.39 8.07 14.27
C VAL A 247 -6.28 6.95 15.30
N GLN A 248 -7.42 6.35 15.64
CA GLN A 248 -7.52 5.28 16.65
C GLN A 248 -7.96 3.97 15.98
N PRO A 249 -7.25 2.85 16.22
CA PRO A 249 -7.67 1.54 15.72
C PRO A 249 -8.89 1.02 16.49
N ASP A 250 -9.68 0.21 15.81
CA ASP A 250 -10.78 -0.53 16.44
C ASP A 250 -10.29 -1.63 17.39
N LEU A 251 -9.23 -2.33 16.99
CA LEU A 251 -8.57 -3.40 17.76
C LEU A 251 -7.06 -3.23 17.75
N ILE A 252 -6.41 -3.70 18.82
CA ILE A 252 -4.95 -3.68 18.97
C ILE A 252 -4.49 -5.05 19.42
N PHE A 253 -3.54 -5.63 18.71
CA PHE A 253 -2.88 -6.89 19.05
C PHE A 253 -1.36 -6.73 19.12
N GLY A 254 -0.70 -7.60 19.87
CA GLY A 254 0.76 -7.62 19.91
C GLY A 254 1.36 -8.09 18.57
N ARG A 255 0.71 -9.08 17.94
CA ARG A 255 1.10 -9.69 16.65
C ARG A 255 -0.11 -10.34 15.97
N LEU A 256 0.05 -10.79 14.71
CA LEU A 256 -1.03 -11.41 13.95
C LEU A 256 -1.65 -12.64 14.63
N SER A 257 -0.83 -13.54 15.20
CA SER A 257 -1.32 -14.75 15.84
C SER A 257 -2.15 -14.53 17.11
N ASP A 258 -2.10 -13.33 17.70
CA ASP A 258 -2.93 -13.00 18.86
C ASP A 258 -4.42 -12.88 18.48
N MET A 259 -4.72 -12.80 17.17
CA MET A 259 -6.08 -12.87 16.64
C MET A 259 -6.63 -14.29 16.51
N ASN A 260 -5.81 -15.33 16.64
CA ASN A 260 -6.23 -16.71 16.39
C ASN A 260 -7.35 -17.17 17.34
N GLU A 261 -7.23 -16.84 18.62
CA GLU A 261 -8.26 -17.18 19.63
C GLU A 261 -9.58 -16.43 19.39
N PRO A 262 -9.60 -15.10 19.18
CA PRO A 262 -10.82 -14.37 18.83
C PRO A 262 -11.47 -14.77 17.50
N LEU A 263 -10.77 -15.49 16.63
CA LEU A 263 -11.31 -15.98 15.35
C LEU A 263 -12.09 -17.31 15.50
N ASP A 264 -12.04 -17.92 16.68
CA ASP A 264 -12.87 -19.09 17.04
C ASP A 264 -14.34 -18.68 17.19
#